data_66da24ea04e32e867d7792644a70aefb
#
_entry.id   66da24ea04e32e867d7792644a70aefb
#
_cell.length_a   1.000
_cell.length_b   1.000
_cell.length_c   1.000
_cell.angle_alpha   90.00
_cell.angle_beta   90.00
_cell.angle_gamma   90.00
#
_symmetry.space_group_name_H-M   'P 1'
#
loop_
_entity.id
_entity.type
_entity.pdbx_description
1 polymer ?
#
loop_
_entity_poly.entity_id
_entity_poly.type
_entity_poly.pdbx_seq_one_letter_code
_entity_poly.pdbx_strand_id
1 'polypeptide(L)'
;MHLSRVLRAVNVLIIVAAVALLAALWWFVYRPGPTTSGDLAAHVSAPVTITRDEYYRPHIKASTLDDALFAQGYVTAQERLWQMDMLRRVAGGELSEIAGRAALELDTNARKLRLGRIADMQANLLPPDQRRALAAFARGVNHFIDTHRDRHSWEFTVMGYQPRPWRIADSLLAILQMDRTLTSSWETDLQKGRLLATGNPDLVRQLFPVHFGPDAVEGSNAFAVAGQHTASGKPLLAGDPHLEFGIPSPWFPIHIQAPGINVAGAAYIGSPGVAIGHNENIAWSVTSLEFDAMDLYTERIDLRSGRYEYKGQVLQATPQRDRIAIKGERGVEALTWITNHGPIFVAEAGQAYSLKWAAAEPQPYGVPILGLNQARNWDEFRSALSSYAGPGFNWIFASRDGHIGYQAAGRLPFRSGFGGDTPLDGPGGEFEWTGLVPFDQLPSVLDPASGLLASANQDPFTKPTPYAINGNFAAPFRSRQIRDLLGSRGKWTAAELLTIQKDVYSGL
;
A
#
# COMPACT_ATOMS: atom_id res chain seq x y z
N MET A 1 68.21 6.33 -6.44
CA MET A 1 67.57 7.07 -5.32
C MET A 1 66.18 7.62 -5.62
N HIS A 2 65.83 8.10 -6.83
CA HIS A 2 64.49 8.59 -7.14
C HIS A 2 63.39 7.52 -7.14
N LEU A 3 63.61 6.35 -7.72
CA LEU A 3 62.65 5.26 -7.83
C LEU A 3 62.16 4.74 -6.46
N SER A 4 63.09 4.62 -5.49
CA SER A 4 62.77 4.17 -4.13
C SER A 4 61.95 5.20 -3.32
N ARG A 5 62.10 6.49 -3.59
CA ARG A 5 61.28 7.56 -3.00
C ARG A 5 59.86 7.57 -3.60
N VAL A 6 59.76 7.37 -4.91
CA VAL A 6 58.46 7.26 -5.59
C VAL A 6 57.68 6.04 -5.11
N LEU A 7 58.31 4.86 -5.02
CA LEU A 7 57.69 3.66 -4.49
C LEU A 7 57.21 3.83 -3.03
N ARG A 8 58.01 4.48 -2.18
CA ARG A 8 57.58 4.78 -0.79
C ARG A 8 56.41 5.74 -0.75
N ALA A 9 56.37 6.78 -1.59
CA ALA A 9 55.27 7.70 -1.68
C ALA A 9 53.98 7.01 -2.16
N VAL A 10 54.07 6.13 -3.17
CA VAL A 10 52.96 5.31 -3.65
C VAL A 10 52.43 4.38 -2.56
N ASN A 11 53.35 3.67 -1.84
CA ASN A 11 52.92 2.79 -0.73
C ASN A 11 52.23 3.56 0.40
N VAL A 12 52.72 4.74 0.76
CA VAL A 12 52.06 5.60 1.76
C VAL A 12 50.67 6.03 1.28
N LEU A 13 50.54 6.42 0.01
CA LEU A 13 49.25 6.79 -0.55
C LEU A 13 48.25 5.63 -0.53
N ILE A 14 48.72 4.40 -0.87
CA ILE A 14 47.86 3.18 -0.80
C ILE A 14 47.45 2.90 0.65
N ILE A 15 48.35 3.02 1.62
CA ILE A 15 48.01 2.82 3.03
C ILE A 15 47.01 3.85 3.51
N VAL A 16 47.17 5.13 3.17
CA VAL A 16 46.23 6.20 3.52
C VAL A 16 44.89 5.95 2.90
N ALA A 17 44.84 5.56 1.62
CA ALA A 17 43.59 5.22 0.93
C ALA A 17 42.89 4.00 1.56
N ALA A 18 43.64 2.97 1.93
CA ALA A 18 43.09 1.80 2.62
C ALA A 18 42.50 2.14 4.01
N VAL A 19 43.25 2.96 4.79
CA VAL A 19 42.79 3.42 6.10
C VAL A 19 41.49 4.29 5.94
N ALA A 20 41.49 5.20 4.97
CA ALA A 20 40.31 6.03 4.69
C ALA A 20 39.12 5.17 4.27
N LEU A 21 39.34 4.14 3.43
CA LEU A 21 38.28 3.20 3.02
C LEU A 21 37.73 2.41 4.23
N LEU A 22 38.64 1.88 5.07
CA LEU A 22 38.22 1.15 6.29
C LEU A 22 37.45 2.05 7.26
N ALA A 23 37.91 3.30 7.43
CA ALA A 23 37.18 4.28 8.24
C ALA A 23 35.82 4.62 7.65
N ALA A 24 35.68 4.76 6.34
CA ALA A 24 34.41 4.99 5.65
C ALA A 24 33.49 3.77 5.79
N LEU A 25 33.99 2.55 5.58
CA LEU A 25 33.22 1.31 5.78
C LEU A 25 32.73 1.19 7.23
N TRP A 26 33.61 1.49 8.20
CA TRP A 26 33.18 1.49 9.60
C TRP A 26 32.10 2.54 9.88
N TRP A 27 32.27 3.78 9.38
CA TRP A 27 31.37 4.89 9.63
C TRP A 27 30.01 4.74 8.96
N PHE A 28 29.98 4.33 7.70
CA PHE A 28 28.73 4.28 6.90
C PHE A 28 28.03 2.93 6.92
N VAL A 29 28.73 1.83 7.19
CA VAL A 29 28.17 0.49 7.10
C VAL A 29 28.10 -0.19 8.47
N TYR A 30 29.24 -0.30 9.16
CA TYR A 30 29.31 -1.07 10.40
C TYR A 30 28.66 -0.34 11.58
N ARG A 31 28.97 0.94 11.78
CA ARG A 31 28.45 1.75 12.89
C ARG A 31 26.93 1.90 12.92
N PRO A 32 26.21 2.15 11.79
CA PRO A 32 24.76 2.21 11.75
C PRO A 32 24.09 0.85 11.69
N GLY A 33 24.84 -0.25 11.61
CA GLY A 33 24.30 -1.60 11.59
C GLY A 33 23.43 -1.89 12.81
N PRO A 34 22.32 -2.64 12.66
CA PRO A 34 21.38 -2.91 13.75
C PRO A 34 22.05 -3.77 14.83
N THR A 35 21.92 -3.36 16.10
CA THR A 35 22.27 -4.19 17.24
C THR A 35 21.12 -5.14 17.54
N THR A 36 21.31 -6.44 17.28
CA THR A 36 20.25 -7.46 17.38
C THR A 36 20.33 -8.32 18.64
N SER A 37 21.20 -7.97 19.58
CA SER A 37 21.38 -8.69 20.85
C SER A 37 21.65 -7.73 22.00
N GLY A 38 21.27 -8.11 23.23
CA GLY A 38 21.43 -7.33 24.45
C GLY A 38 20.11 -6.78 24.99
N ASP A 39 20.19 -6.06 26.09
CA ASP A 39 19.04 -5.44 26.75
C ASP A 39 18.92 -3.98 26.37
N LEU A 40 17.69 -3.54 26.14
CA LEU A 40 17.33 -2.15 25.80
C LEU A 40 16.34 -1.61 26.80
N ALA A 41 16.66 -0.47 27.43
CA ALA A 41 15.69 0.25 28.26
C ALA A 41 14.63 0.90 27.37
N ALA A 42 13.36 0.61 27.65
CA ALA A 42 12.22 1.14 26.89
C ALA A 42 11.02 1.42 27.77
N HIS A 43 10.13 2.31 27.34
CA HIS A 43 8.87 2.61 28.04
C HIS A 43 7.79 1.58 27.69
N VAL A 44 7.93 0.38 28.23
CA VAL A 44 6.98 -0.74 28.12
C VAL A 44 6.44 -1.09 29.52
N SER A 45 5.25 -1.70 29.56
CA SER A 45 4.60 -2.08 30.83
C SER A 45 5.24 -3.32 31.48
N ALA A 46 5.83 -4.19 30.66
CA ALA A 46 6.55 -5.39 31.10
C ALA A 46 7.67 -5.73 30.08
N PRO A 47 8.66 -6.56 30.46
CA PRO A 47 9.71 -6.97 29.55
C PRO A 47 9.16 -7.61 28.27
N VAL A 48 9.71 -7.19 27.12
CA VAL A 48 9.42 -7.74 25.80
C VAL A 48 10.64 -8.51 25.30
N THR A 49 10.42 -9.71 24.82
CA THR A 49 11.48 -10.52 24.20
C THR A 49 11.36 -10.45 22.68
N ILE A 50 12.47 -10.12 22.02
CA ILE A 50 12.59 -10.12 20.57
C ILE A 50 13.69 -11.12 20.22
N THR A 51 13.32 -12.20 19.53
CA THR A 51 14.28 -13.18 18.99
C THR A 51 14.28 -13.12 17.47
N ARG A 52 15.32 -13.64 16.83
CA ARG A 52 15.41 -13.72 15.37
C ARG A 52 15.72 -15.16 14.97
N ASP A 53 15.08 -15.61 13.91
CA ASP A 53 15.36 -16.92 13.33
C ASP A 53 16.57 -16.89 12.38
N GLU A 54 16.86 -18.00 11.72
CA GLU A 54 17.97 -18.15 10.77
C GLU A 54 17.87 -17.21 9.54
N TYR A 55 16.68 -16.66 9.26
CA TYR A 55 16.42 -15.68 8.20
C TYR A 55 16.34 -14.25 8.74
N TYR A 56 16.75 -14.02 9.99
CA TYR A 56 16.68 -12.75 10.70
C TYR A 56 15.26 -12.18 10.88
N ARG A 57 14.21 -12.98 10.71
CA ARG A 57 12.83 -12.54 10.94
C ARG A 57 12.60 -12.33 12.44
N PRO A 58 12.05 -11.18 12.86
CA PRO A 58 11.81 -10.92 14.27
C PRO A 58 10.58 -11.67 14.78
N HIS A 59 10.74 -12.30 15.95
CA HIS A 59 9.70 -12.91 16.74
C HIS A 59 9.56 -12.11 18.03
N ILE A 60 8.42 -11.44 18.18
CA ILE A 60 8.10 -10.58 19.33
C ILE A 60 7.20 -11.34 20.28
N LYS A 61 7.59 -11.40 21.57
CA LYS A 61 6.78 -11.93 22.65
C LYS A 61 6.63 -10.90 23.74
N ALA A 62 5.38 -10.49 24.05
CA ALA A 62 5.05 -9.46 25.01
C ALA A 62 3.89 -9.87 25.93
N SER A 63 3.77 -9.20 27.06
CA SER A 63 2.69 -9.42 28.03
C SER A 63 1.42 -8.61 27.71
N THR A 64 1.50 -7.63 26.82
CA THR A 64 0.37 -6.82 26.35
C THR A 64 0.47 -6.60 24.83
N LEU A 65 -0.68 -6.36 24.19
CA LEU A 65 -0.71 -5.99 22.77
C LEU A 65 -0.01 -4.64 22.53
N ASP A 66 -0.15 -3.70 23.44
CA ASP A 66 0.47 -2.37 23.35
C ASP A 66 2.01 -2.48 23.30
N ASP A 67 2.59 -3.28 24.20
CA ASP A 67 4.03 -3.53 24.23
C ASP A 67 4.51 -4.31 22.98
N ALA A 68 3.70 -5.25 22.48
CA ALA A 68 4.01 -5.99 21.26
C ALA A 68 4.06 -5.07 20.02
N LEU A 69 3.10 -4.14 19.91
CA LEU A 69 3.06 -3.17 18.81
C LEU A 69 4.14 -2.10 18.93
N PHE A 70 4.50 -1.71 20.18
CA PHE A 70 5.69 -0.89 20.42
C PHE A 70 6.94 -1.59 19.90
N ALA A 71 7.14 -2.86 20.26
CA ALA A 71 8.29 -3.64 19.80
C ALA A 71 8.29 -3.82 18.28
N GLN A 72 7.12 -4.03 17.67
CA GLN A 72 7.00 -4.07 16.21
C GLN A 72 7.47 -2.76 15.57
N GLY A 73 7.02 -1.61 16.08
CA GLY A 73 7.46 -0.30 15.61
C GLY A 73 8.97 -0.11 15.72
N TYR A 74 9.55 -0.52 16.85
CA TYR A 74 10.99 -0.47 17.09
C TYR A 74 11.78 -1.30 16.08
N VAL A 75 11.46 -2.60 15.91
CA VAL A 75 12.21 -3.47 14.99
C VAL A 75 12.00 -3.09 13.53
N THR A 76 10.81 -2.58 13.17
CA THR A 76 10.57 -2.09 11.83
C THR A 76 11.44 -0.86 11.53
N ALA A 77 11.54 0.08 12.46
CA ALA A 77 12.42 1.23 12.33
C ALA A 77 13.89 0.83 12.32
N GLN A 78 14.29 -0.12 13.16
CA GLN A 78 15.66 -0.62 13.21
C GLN A 78 16.17 -1.10 11.85
N GLU A 79 15.31 -1.70 11.04
CA GLU A 79 15.69 -2.29 9.75
C GLU A 79 15.24 -1.49 8.53
N ARG A 80 14.23 -0.63 8.67
CA ARG A 80 13.50 -0.04 7.55
C ARG A 80 13.28 1.48 7.68
N LEU A 81 13.90 2.17 8.63
CA LEU A 81 13.62 3.59 8.90
C LEU A 81 13.75 4.47 7.67
N TRP A 82 14.80 4.26 6.85
CA TRP A 82 14.97 5.00 5.60
C TRP A 82 13.80 4.77 4.64
N GLN A 83 13.42 3.52 4.43
CA GLN A 83 12.29 3.16 3.57
C GLN A 83 10.98 3.77 4.07
N MET A 84 10.74 3.74 5.39
CA MET A 84 9.58 4.37 6.03
C MET A 84 9.59 5.88 5.80
N ASP A 85 10.73 6.55 5.98
CA ASP A 85 10.86 7.99 5.79
C ASP A 85 10.65 8.39 4.32
N MET A 86 11.20 7.63 3.38
CA MET A 86 10.97 7.87 1.94
C MET A 86 9.50 7.68 1.57
N LEU A 87 8.86 6.61 2.05
CA LEU A 87 7.44 6.34 1.79
C LEU A 87 6.56 7.53 2.21
N ARG A 88 6.72 8.03 3.45
CA ARG A 88 5.93 9.18 3.92
C ARG A 88 6.26 10.48 3.21
N ARG A 89 7.53 10.69 2.78
CA ARG A 89 7.94 11.90 2.03
C ARG A 89 7.37 11.91 0.62
N VAL A 90 7.45 10.79 -0.08
CA VAL A 90 6.85 10.64 -1.42
C VAL A 90 5.34 10.86 -1.34
N ALA A 91 4.67 10.20 -0.42
CA ALA A 91 3.23 10.33 -0.25
C ALA A 91 2.80 11.74 0.23
N GLY A 92 3.57 12.35 1.12
CA GLY A 92 3.29 13.68 1.66
C GLY A 92 3.71 14.85 0.77
N GLY A 93 4.44 14.60 -0.33
CA GLY A 93 5.03 15.66 -1.15
C GLY A 93 6.08 16.47 -0.38
N GLU A 94 7.03 15.78 0.26
CA GLU A 94 8.09 16.34 1.11
C GLU A 94 9.50 15.92 0.64
N LEU A 95 9.61 15.37 -0.58
CA LEU A 95 10.88 14.85 -1.09
C LEU A 95 11.87 15.98 -1.45
N SER A 96 11.36 17.12 -1.96
CA SER A 96 12.19 18.30 -2.31
C SER A 96 12.96 18.85 -1.11
N GLU A 97 12.45 18.65 0.11
CA GLU A 97 13.10 19.06 1.36
C GLU A 97 14.49 18.43 1.54
N ILE A 98 14.70 17.25 0.99
CA ILE A 98 15.95 16.49 1.10
C ILE A 98 16.67 16.32 -0.25
N ALA A 99 15.94 16.21 -1.36
CA ALA A 99 16.47 15.99 -2.70
C ALA A 99 16.60 17.26 -3.56
N GLY A 100 16.09 18.39 -3.07
CA GLY A 100 16.15 19.67 -3.78
C GLY A 100 15.12 19.79 -4.91
N ARG A 101 15.34 20.76 -5.79
CA ARG A 101 14.41 21.15 -6.87
C ARG A 101 14.05 20.01 -7.84
N ALA A 102 14.91 19.01 -8.01
CA ALA A 102 14.65 17.88 -8.90
C ALA A 102 13.38 17.07 -8.50
N ALA A 103 12.99 17.10 -7.21
CA ALA A 103 11.80 16.42 -6.71
C ALA A 103 10.55 17.33 -6.65
N LEU A 104 10.64 18.61 -7.05
CA LEU A 104 9.56 19.58 -6.87
C LEU A 104 8.28 19.21 -7.63
N GLU A 105 8.40 18.68 -8.83
CA GLU A 105 7.24 18.27 -9.63
C GLU A 105 6.51 17.09 -8.97
N LEU A 106 7.25 16.10 -8.47
CA LEU A 106 6.70 14.96 -7.72
C LEU A 106 5.94 15.44 -6.48
N ASP A 107 6.56 16.32 -5.70
CA ASP A 107 5.95 16.89 -4.51
C ASP A 107 4.70 17.71 -4.84
N THR A 108 4.75 18.52 -5.89
CA THR A 108 3.59 19.31 -6.34
C THR A 108 2.41 18.41 -6.69
N ASN A 109 2.63 17.30 -7.40
CA ASN A 109 1.60 16.34 -7.77
C ASN A 109 1.07 15.58 -6.54
N ALA A 110 1.96 15.17 -5.61
CA ALA A 110 1.55 14.55 -4.34
C ALA A 110 0.69 15.49 -3.48
N ARG A 111 1.02 16.80 -3.44
CA ARG A 111 0.25 17.82 -2.72
C ARG A 111 -1.14 18.05 -3.34
N LYS A 112 -1.28 17.98 -4.67
CA LYS A 112 -2.59 18.02 -5.33
C LYS A 112 -3.49 16.85 -4.91
N LEU A 113 -2.95 15.64 -4.72
CA LEU A 113 -3.69 14.47 -4.21
C LEU A 113 -4.09 14.60 -2.74
N ARG A 114 -3.47 15.53 -1.98
CA ARG A 114 -3.81 15.84 -0.59
C ARG A 114 -3.59 14.68 0.39
N LEU A 115 -2.78 13.67 0.06
CA LEU A 115 -2.62 12.47 0.89
C LEU A 115 -2.28 12.78 2.35
N GLY A 116 -1.37 13.72 2.61
CA GLY A 116 -1.03 14.15 3.97
C GLY A 116 -2.22 14.72 4.73
N ARG A 117 -3.07 15.54 4.07
CA ARG A 117 -4.29 16.10 4.69
C ARG A 117 -5.34 15.04 4.93
N ILE A 118 -5.50 14.09 4.00
CA ILE A 118 -6.38 12.95 4.15
C ILE A 118 -5.92 12.09 5.33
N ALA A 119 -4.62 11.80 5.45
CA ALA A 119 -4.06 11.03 6.56
C ALA A 119 -4.30 11.72 7.92
N ASP A 120 -4.08 13.04 8.01
CA ASP A 120 -4.34 13.82 9.23
C ASP A 120 -5.85 13.83 9.58
N MET A 121 -6.74 13.98 8.61
CA MET A 121 -8.19 13.90 8.80
C MET A 121 -8.58 12.51 9.30
N GLN A 122 -8.14 11.46 8.62
CA GLN A 122 -8.44 10.07 8.96
C GLN A 122 -7.89 9.70 10.36
N ALA A 123 -6.70 10.17 10.72
CA ALA A 123 -6.15 9.98 12.06
C ALA A 123 -7.08 10.52 13.17
N ASN A 124 -7.85 11.59 12.90
CA ASN A 124 -8.81 12.15 13.83
C ASN A 124 -10.13 11.34 13.91
N LEU A 125 -10.46 10.61 12.86
CA LEU A 125 -11.68 9.79 12.76
C LEU A 125 -11.48 8.35 13.23
N LEU A 126 -10.25 7.92 13.53
CA LEU A 126 -9.97 6.55 13.98
C LEU A 126 -10.73 6.17 15.26
N PRO A 127 -11.28 4.95 15.32
CA PRO A 127 -11.75 4.35 16.57
C PRO A 127 -10.65 4.35 17.64
N PRO A 128 -11.02 4.45 18.94
CA PRO A 128 -10.03 4.57 20.02
C PRO A 128 -9.03 3.41 20.12
N ASP A 129 -9.44 2.18 19.81
CA ASP A 129 -8.61 0.99 19.81
C ASP A 129 -7.57 1.01 18.67
N GLN A 130 -7.99 1.35 17.46
CA GLN A 130 -7.08 1.51 16.32
C GLN A 130 -6.10 2.65 16.51
N ARG A 131 -6.58 3.79 17.08
CA ARG A 131 -5.71 4.91 17.44
C ARG A 131 -4.65 4.49 18.45
N ARG A 132 -4.99 3.72 19.50
CA ARG A 132 -4.03 3.20 20.48
C ARG A 132 -2.99 2.31 19.83
N ALA A 133 -3.42 1.41 18.94
CA ALA A 133 -2.52 0.51 18.24
C ALA A 133 -1.48 1.25 17.38
N LEU A 134 -1.94 2.21 16.56
CA LEU A 134 -1.07 3.05 15.75
C LEU A 134 -0.14 3.93 16.61
N ALA A 135 -0.64 4.41 17.78
CA ALA A 135 0.17 5.18 18.72
C ALA A 135 1.27 4.31 19.36
N ALA A 136 0.96 3.06 19.72
CA ALA A 136 1.95 2.12 20.28
C ALA A 136 3.07 1.84 19.28
N PHE A 137 2.72 1.54 18.02
CA PHE A 137 3.67 1.38 16.92
C PHE A 137 4.53 2.63 16.74
N ALA A 138 3.90 3.81 16.65
CA ALA A 138 4.61 5.09 16.49
C ALA A 138 5.59 5.37 17.63
N ARG A 139 5.23 5.04 18.89
CA ARG A 139 6.15 5.16 20.04
C ARG A 139 7.39 4.26 19.87
N GLY A 140 7.21 3.03 19.37
CA GLY A 140 8.32 2.12 19.10
C GLY A 140 9.27 2.67 18.02
N VAL A 141 8.73 3.16 16.91
CA VAL A 141 9.49 3.85 15.85
C VAL A 141 10.28 5.03 16.42
N ASN A 142 9.61 5.88 17.20
CA ASN A 142 10.22 7.07 17.79
C ASN A 142 11.29 6.72 18.83
N HIS A 143 11.08 5.65 19.58
CA HIS A 143 12.11 5.16 20.50
C HIS A 143 13.39 4.77 19.77
N PHE A 144 13.29 4.12 18.61
CA PHE A 144 14.46 3.84 17.77
C PHE A 144 15.10 5.13 17.25
N ILE A 145 14.32 6.07 16.70
CA ILE A 145 14.82 7.36 16.21
C ILE A 145 15.59 8.09 17.31
N ASP A 146 15.03 8.19 18.50
CA ASP A 146 15.60 8.96 19.60
C ASP A 146 16.88 8.33 20.20
N THR A 147 16.93 7.01 20.31
CA THR A 147 18.06 6.28 20.88
C THR A 147 19.22 6.07 19.89
N HIS A 148 19.00 6.35 18.58
CA HIS A 148 20.00 6.13 17.53
C HIS A 148 20.30 7.39 16.70
N ARG A 149 20.06 8.59 17.23
CA ARG A 149 20.22 9.88 16.51
C ARG A 149 21.59 10.08 15.86
N ASP A 150 22.63 9.54 16.44
CA ASP A 150 24.02 9.67 15.96
C ASP A 150 24.43 8.57 14.98
N ARG A 151 23.60 7.54 14.77
CA ARG A 151 23.92 6.33 13.98
C ARG A 151 22.72 5.77 13.20
N HIS A 152 21.89 6.64 12.65
CA HIS A 152 20.93 6.22 11.64
C HIS A 152 21.64 5.66 10.40
N SER A 153 20.92 4.95 9.55
CA SER A 153 21.47 4.37 8.33
C SER A 153 22.18 5.43 7.46
N TRP A 154 23.12 4.98 6.64
CA TRP A 154 24.05 5.84 5.89
C TRP A 154 23.34 6.84 4.97
N GLU A 155 22.15 6.50 4.49
CA GLU A 155 21.36 7.37 3.63
C GLU A 155 21.03 8.71 4.29
N PHE A 156 20.65 8.71 5.57
CA PHE A 156 20.40 9.96 6.32
C PHE A 156 21.68 10.82 6.41
N THR A 157 22.83 10.17 6.60
CA THR A 157 24.12 10.86 6.66
C THR A 157 24.48 11.47 5.31
N VAL A 158 24.33 10.74 4.22
CA VAL A 158 24.62 11.21 2.85
C VAL A 158 23.67 12.32 2.44
N MET A 159 22.37 12.17 2.73
CA MET A 159 21.37 13.18 2.43
C MET A 159 21.45 14.39 3.38
N GLY A 160 22.18 14.28 4.51
CA GLY A 160 22.45 15.37 5.43
C GLY A 160 21.24 15.88 6.22
N TYR A 161 20.37 14.96 6.68
CA TYR A 161 19.24 15.31 7.54
C TYR A 161 18.94 14.21 8.58
N GLN A 162 18.06 14.55 9.54
CA GLN A 162 17.56 13.61 10.55
C GLN A 162 16.08 13.30 10.29
N PRO A 163 15.62 12.05 10.49
CA PRO A 163 14.21 11.72 10.34
C PRO A 163 13.39 12.45 11.42
N ARG A 164 12.25 13.02 11.02
CA ARG A 164 11.30 13.56 11.99
C ARG A 164 10.58 12.43 12.74
N PRO A 165 10.04 12.70 13.94
CA PRO A 165 9.24 11.71 14.66
C PRO A 165 8.11 11.14 13.79
N TRP A 166 7.81 9.85 13.99
CA TRP A 166 6.71 9.15 13.32
C TRP A 166 5.40 9.48 14.02
N ARG A 167 4.38 9.87 13.27
CA ARG A 167 3.03 10.18 13.75
C ARG A 167 2.06 9.06 13.38
N ILE A 168 0.91 8.98 14.04
CA ILE A 168 -0.20 8.09 13.65
C ILE A 168 -0.57 8.32 12.18
N ALA A 169 -0.67 9.58 11.76
CA ALA A 169 -0.97 9.95 10.38
C ALA A 169 0.07 9.43 9.37
N ASP A 170 1.33 9.24 9.77
CA ASP A 170 2.36 8.70 8.86
C ASP A 170 2.11 7.22 8.51
N SER A 171 1.55 6.44 9.44
CA SER A 171 1.12 5.06 9.16
C SER A 171 -0.09 5.02 8.21
N LEU A 172 -1.04 5.93 8.37
CA LEU A 172 -2.16 6.06 7.44
C LEU A 172 -1.70 6.57 6.08
N LEU A 173 -0.74 7.47 6.05
CA LEU A 173 -0.13 7.98 4.81
C LEU A 173 0.58 6.87 4.02
N ALA A 174 1.23 5.93 4.72
CA ALA A 174 1.81 4.75 4.08
C ALA A 174 0.74 3.88 3.41
N ILE A 175 -0.40 3.65 4.09
CA ILE A 175 -1.52 2.88 3.53
C ILE A 175 -2.17 3.63 2.35
N LEU A 176 -2.36 4.95 2.45
CA LEU A 176 -2.89 5.78 1.37
C LEU A 176 -1.96 5.79 0.15
N GLN A 177 -0.65 5.70 0.34
CA GLN A 177 0.30 5.57 -0.77
C GLN A 177 0.14 4.22 -1.48
N MET A 178 -0.08 3.13 -0.75
CA MET A 178 -0.42 1.83 -1.35
C MET A 178 -1.75 1.92 -2.11
N ASP A 179 -2.76 2.55 -1.52
CA ASP A 179 -4.07 2.76 -2.16
C ASP A 179 -3.91 3.52 -3.48
N ARG A 180 -3.17 4.63 -3.47
CA ARG A 180 -2.82 5.37 -4.70
C ARG A 180 -2.16 4.49 -5.75
N THR A 181 -1.16 3.69 -5.37
CA THR A 181 -0.44 2.83 -6.31
C THR A 181 -1.37 1.79 -6.95
N LEU A 182 -2.32 1.25 -6.19
CA LEU A 182 -3.20 0.17 -6.65
C LEU A 182 -4.52 0.64 -7.29
N THR A 183 -4.87 1.93 -7.19
CA THR A 183 -6.16 2.45 -7.68
C THR A 183 -6.04 3.60 -8.65
N SER A 184 -4.82 3.98 -9.08
CA SER A 184 -4.61 5.09 -10.01
C SER A 184 -5.03 4.70 -11.43
N SER A 185 -6.15 5.26 -11.90
CA SER A 185 -6.70 5.04 -13.24
C SER A 185 -6.69 6.31 -14.11
N TRP A 186 -6.55 7.48 -13.49
CA TRP A 186 -6.81 8.79 -14.11
C TRP A 186 -6.02 9.07 -15.40
N GLU A 187 -4.77 8.58 -15.51
CA GLU A 187 -3.96 8.74 -16.73
C GLU A 187 -4.60 7.99 -17.91
N THR A 188 -5.02 6.74 -17.67
CA THR A 188 -5.69 5.89 -18.65
C THR A 188 -7.04 6.49 -19.05
N ASP A 189 -7.83 6.96 -18.09
CA ASP A 189 -9.14 7.57 -18.32
C ASP A 189 -9.01 8.84 -19.16
N LEU A 190 -8.04 9.69 -18.84
CA LEU A 190 -7.75 10.90 -19.60
C LEU A 190 -7.31 10.57 -21.03
N GLN A 191 -6.41 9.59 -21.20
CA GLN A 191 -5.96 9.15 -22.52
C GLN A 191 -7.09 8.57 -23.34
N LYS A 192 -7.93 7.72 -22.75
CA LYS A 192 -9.11 7.13 -23.38
C LYS A 192 -10.10 8.21 -23.82
N GLY A 193 -10.37 9.19 -22.94
CA GLY A 193 -11.22 10.34 -23.26
C GLY A 193 -10.71 11.14 -24.47
N ARG A 194 -9.42 11.42 -24.52
CA ARG A 194 -8.78 12.12 -25.66
C ARG A 194 -8.91 11.33 -26.97
N LEU A 195 -8.67 10.04 -26.92
CA LEU A 195 -8.78 9.17 -28.10
C LEU A 195 -10.24 9.08 -28.59
N LEU A 196 -11.21 9.01 -27.68
CA LEU A 196 -12.63 8.99 -28.03
C LEU A 196 -13.10 10.32 -28.64
N ALA A 197 -12.51 11.45 -28.23
CA ALA A 197 -12.84 12.76 -28.79
C ALA A 197 -12.39 12.94 -30.25
N THR A 198 -11.34 12.23 -30.69
CA THR A 198 -10.71 12.43 -32.00
C THR A 198 -10.64 11.15 -32.87
N GLY A 199 -10.87 9.98 -32.30
CA GLY A 199 -10.68 8.68 -32.91
C GLY A 199 -11.99 7.92 -33.18
N ASN A 200 -11.82 6.72 -33.76
CA ASN A 200 -12.93 5.79 -33.93
C ASN A 200 -13.25 5.10 -32.58
N PRO A 201 -14.48 5.23 -32.05
CA PRO A 201 -14.84 4.63 -30.75
C PRO A 201 -14.67 3.10 -30.71
N ASP A 202 -14.84 2.39 -31.84
CA ASP A 202 -14.69 0.95 -31.89
C ASP A 202 -13.21 0.53 -31.74
N LEU A 203 -12.30 1.27 -32.36
CA LEU A 203 -10.85 1.05 -32.19
C LEU A 203 -10.40 1.39 -30.78
N VAL A 204 -10.93 2.47 -30.21
CA VAL A 204 -10.59 2.83 -28.82
C VAL A 204 -11.07 1.75 -27.84
N ARG A 205 -12.29 1.20 -28.03
CA ARG A 205 -12.76 0.07 -27.22
C ARG A 205 -11.89 -1.19 -27.37
N GLN A 206 -11.29 -1.41 -28.52
CA GLN A 206 -10.35 -2.52 -28.71
C GLN A 206 -8.99 -2.29 -28.04
N LEU A 207 -8.53 -1.04 -27.97
CA LEU A 207 -7.29 -0.67 -27.27
C LEU A 207 -7.44 -0.70 -25.75
N PHE A 208 -8.65 -0.43 -25.24
CA PHE A 208 -8.99 -0.39 -23.82
C PHE A 208 -10.19 -1.30 -23.53
N PRO A 209 -10.04 -2.62 -23.62
CA PRO A 209 -11.12 -3.54 -23.30
C PRO A 209 -11.49 -3.47 -21.81
N VAL A 210 -12.78 -3.38 -21.50
CA VAL A 210 -13.33 -3.12 -20.17
C VAL A 210 -12.92 -4.16 -19.11
N HIS A 211 -12.46 -5.32 -19.50
CA HIS A 211 -12.12 -6.43 -18.59
C HIS A 211 -10.72 -7.02 -18.82
N PHE A 212 -9.88 -6.32 -19.57
CA PHE A 212 -8.55 -6.80 -19.94
C PHE A 212 -7.60 -5.60 -19.92
N GLY A 213 -7.09 -5.25 -18.77
CA GLY A 213 -5.95 -4.35 -18.68
C GLY A 213 -4.72 -4.96 -19.34
N PRO A 214 -3.73 -4.18 -19.78
CA PRO A 214 -2.44 -4.74 -20.12
C PRO A 214 -1.99 -5.59 -18.93
N ASP A 215 -1.39 -6.77 -19.20
CA ASP A 215 -0.71 -7.52 -18.14
C ASP A 215 0.38 -6.60 -17.59
N ALA A 216 0.04 -5.88 -16.52
CA ALA A 216 0.99 -5.07 -15.82
C ALA A 216 2.07 -6.02 -15.28
N VAL A 217 3.31 -5.54 -15.24
CA VAL A 217 4.41 -6.24 -14.56
C VAL A 217 4.04 -6.49 -13.09
N GLU A 218 3.12 -5.69 -12.56
CA GLU A 218 2.52 -5.82 -11.25
C GLU A 218 1.26 -6.68 -11.31
N GLY A 219 1.10 -7.53 -10.34
CA GLY A 219 -0.04 -8.42 -10.21
C GLY A 219 0.02 -9.14 -8.88
N SER A 220 -0.83 -10.11 -8.66
CA SER A 220 -0.77 -10.96 -7.47
C SER A 220 -1.45 -12.27 -7.75
N ASN A 221 -1.06 -13.32 -7.02
CA ASN A 221 -1.81 -14.56 -6.98
C ASN A 221 -2.18 -14.88 -5.53
N ALA A 222 -3.38 -15.41 -5.32
CA ALA A 222 -3.77 -16.01 -4.07
C ALA A 222 -4.75 -17.15 -4.35
N PHE A 223 -4.55 -18.29 -3.72
CA PHE A 223 -5.42 -19.44 -3.91
C PHE A 223 -5.55 -20.29 -2.65
N ALA A 224 -6.68 -20.94 -2.50
CA ALA A 224 -6.96 -21.86 -1.39
C ALA A 224 -7.55 -23.18 -1.91
N VAL A 225 -7.20 -24.24 -1.21
CA VAL A 225 -7.60 -25.62 -1.51
C VAL A 225 -8.28 -26.21 -0.28
N ALA A 226 -9.51 -26.66 -0.40
CA ALA A 226 -10.25 -27.32 0.69
C ALA A 226 -9.63 -28.67 1.08
N GLY A 227 -9.86 -29.11 2.30
CA GLY A 227 -9.29 -30.35 2.86
C GLY A 227 -9.54 -31.60 2.03
N GLN A 228 -10.64 -31.64 1.27
CA GLN A 228 -10.93 -32.77 0.35
C GLN A 228 -9.87 -32.92 -0.76
N HIS A 229 -9.14 -31.86 -1.10
CA HIS A 229 -8.07 -31.83 -2.12
C HIS A 229 -6.67 -31.76 -1.52
N THR A 230 -6.50 -32.00 -0.21
CA THR A 230 -5.20 -31.97 0.46
C THR A 230 -4.83 -33.31 1.07
N ALA A 231 -3.55 -33.60 1.19
CA ALA A 231 -3.06 -34.82 1.82
C ALA A 231 -3.32 -34.86 3.33
N SER A 232 -3.34 -33.66 3.98
CA SER A 232 -3.59 -33.52 5.42
C SER A 232 -5.08 -33.60 5.79
N GLY A 233 -6.00 -33.47 4.83
CA GLY A 233 -7.42 -33.30 5.09
C GLY A 233 -7.78 -31.89 5.63
N LYS A 234 -6.83 -30.97 5.71
CA LYS A 234 -7.01 -29.57 6.15
C LYS A 234 -6.78 -28.63 4.98
N PRO A 235 -7.47 -27.47 4.93
CA PRO A 235 -7.24 -26.48 3.89
C PRO A 235 -5.79 -26.02 3.81
N LEU A 236 -5.38 -25.66 2.60
CA LEU A 236 -4.10 -25.01 2.33
C LEU A 236 -4.38 -23.68 1.63
N LEU A 237 -3.60 -22.66 1.96
CA LEU A 237 -3.63 -21.35 1.34
C LEU A 237 -2.22 -20.96 0.92
N ALA A 238 -2.10 -20.41 -0.29
CA ALA A 238 -0.88 -19.78 -0.78
C ALA A 238 -1.21 -18.41 -1.38
N GLY A 239 -0.27 -17.48 -1.31
CA GLY A 239 -0.43 -16.17 -1.90
C GLY A 239 0.91 -15.46 -2.07
N ASP A 240 1.05 -14.74 -3.17
CA ASP A 240 2.25 -14.03 -3.59
C ASP A 240 1.86 -12.68 -4.24
N PRO A 241 1.81 -11.59 -3.46
CA PRO A 241 1.58 -10.26 -4.02
C PRO A 241 2.81 -9.81 -4.81
N HIS A 242 2.59 -9.48 -6.09
CA HIS A 242 3.61 -8.97 -7.00
C HIS A 242 3.51 -7.44 -7.03
N LEU A 243 4.46 -6.78 -6.41
CA LEU A 243 4.68 -5.34 -6.49
C LEU A 243 6.00 -5.10 -7.24
N GLU A 244 6.29 -3.86 -7.56
CA GLU A 244 7.55 -3.48 -8.18
C GLU A 244 8.75 -4.04 -7.40
N PHE A 245 9.73 -4.60 -8.12
CA PHE A 245 10.93 -5.15 -7.50
C PHE A 245 11.75 -4.04 -6.85
N GLY A 246 12.01 -4.19 -5.55
CA GLY A 246 12.79 -3.25 -4.78
C GLY A 246 13.57 -3.91 -3.66
N ILE A 247 14.71 -3.33 -3.30
CA ILE A 247 15.51 -3.68 -2.13
C ILE A 247 15.65 -2.43 -1.27
N PRO A 248 15.08 -2.48 -0.06
CA PRO A 248 14.33 -3.57 0.57
C PRO A 248 12.89 -3.69 0.06
N SER A 249 12.30 -4.90 0.19
CA SER A 249 10.89 -5.17 -0.12
C SER A 249 9.93 -4.31 0.72
N PRO A 250 8.73 -3.94 0.23
CA PRO A 250 7.70 -3.29 1.03
C PRO A 250 7.09 -4.21 2.11
N TRP A 251 7.33 -5.50 2.00
CA TRP A 251 6.87 -6.50 2.96
C TRP A 251 7.94 -6.78 4.01
N PHE A 252 7.52 -6.81 5.29
CA PHE A 252 8.38 -7.08 6.44
C PHE A 252 7.89 -8.33 7.17
N PRO A 253 8.58 -9.49 7.00
CA PRO A 253 8.22 -10.71 7.69
C PRO A 253 8.35 -10.54 9.21
N ILE A 254 7.32 -10.95 9.97
CA ILE A 254 7.28 -10.79 11.41
C ILE A 254 6.36 -11.82 12.07
N HIS A 255 6.68 -12.18 13.32
CA HIS A 255 5.81 -12.94 14.21
C HIS A 255 5.56 -12.14 15.48
N ILE A 256 4.30 -12.02 15.88
CA ILE A 256 3.85 -11.25 17.05
C ILE A 256 3.03 -12.16 17.96
N GLN A 257 3.47 -12.29 19.22
CA GLN A 257 2.79 -13.04 20.25
C GLN A 257 2.53 -12.17 21.49
N ALA A 258 1.25 -12.01 21.84
CA ALA A 258 0.79 -11.37 23.06
C ALA A 258 -0.60 -11.94 23.44
N PRO A 259 -1.16 -11.64 24.63
CA PRO A 259 -2.50 -12.08 24.99
C PRO A 259 -3.54 -11.68 23.91
N GLY A 260 -4.27 -12.66 23.38
CA GLY A 260 -5.28 -12.47 22.35
C GLY A 260 -4.73 -12.35 20.91
N ILE A 261 -3.43 -12.47 20.70
CA ILE A 261 -2.81 -12.45 19.38
C ILE A 261 -1.60 -13.37 19.31
N ASN A 262 -1.58 -14.23 18.30
CA ASN A 262 -0.43 -15.04 17.91
C ASN A 262 -0.43 -15.15 16.38
N VAL A 263 0.27 -14.24 15.72
CA VAL A 263 0.15 -14.01 14.28
C VAL A 263 1.52 -13.93 13.62
N ALA A 264 1.68 -14.61 12.49
CA ALA A 264 2.90 -14.59 11.69
C ALA A 264 2.56 -14.33 10.22
N GLY A 265 3.46 -13.64 9.53
CA GLY A 265 3.33 -13.32 8.11
C GLY A 265 4.10 -12.08 7.72
N ALA A 266 3.58 -11.31 6.77
CA ALA A 266 4.18 -10.09 6.30
C ALA A 266 3.39 -8.86 6.76
N ALA A 267 4.06 -7.94 7.45
CA ALA A 267 3.56 -6.60 7.72
C ALA A 267 3.84 -5.68 6.53
N TYR A 268 2.98 -4.69 6.31
CA TYR A 268 3.30 -3.59 5.40
C TYR A 268 4.10 -2.53 6.13
N ILE A 269 5.16 -2.02 5.48
CA ILE A 269 6.08 -1.05 6.07
C ILE A 269 5.32 0.22 6.53
N GLY A 270 5.51 0.58 7.79
CA GLY A 270 4.87 1.74 8.41
C GLY A 270 3.50 1.45 9.05
N SER A 271 2.98 0.22 8.96
CA SER A 271 1.71 -0.19 9.55
C SER A 271 1.89 -1.27 10.63
N PRO A 272 1.16 -1.22 11.76
CA PRO A 272 1.17 -2.30 12.76
C PRO A 272 0.42 -3.54 12.29
N GLY A 273 0.71 -4.69 12.93
CA GLY A 273 0.08 -5.99 12.67
C GLY A 273 0.67 -6.71 11.47
N VAL A 274 -0.01 -7.76 11.02
CA VAL A 274 0.33 -8.63 9.88
C VAL A 274 -0.73 -8.45 8.80
N ALA A 275 -0.33 -7.96 7.63
CA ALA A 275 -1.25 -7.68 6.53
C ALA A 275 -1.70 -8.95 5.80
N ILE A 276 -0.77 -9.87 5.55
CA ILE A 276 -1.01 -11.21 4.96
C ILE A 276 -0.27 -12.25 5.79
N GLY A 277 -0.92 -13.36 6.10
CA GLY A 277 -0.32 -14.38 6.96
C GLY A 277 -1.35 -15.30 7.60
N HIS A 278 -1.06 -15.71 8.82
CA HIS A 278 -1.92 -16.60 9.59
C HIS A 278 -1.81 -16.35 11.09
N ASN A 279 -2.85 -16.74 11.80
CA ASN A 279 -2.82 -16.96 13.25
C ASN A 279 -3.04 -18.44 13.57
N GLU A 280 -3.43 -18.80 14.79
CA GLU A 280 -3.65 -20.18 15.20
C GLU A 280 -4.89 -20.81 14.55
N ASN A 281 -5.83 -20.04 14.05
CA ASN A 281 -7.14 -20.47 13.58
C ASN A 281 -7.35 -20.29 12.08
N ILE A 282 -6.87 -19.18 11.51
CA ILE A 282 -7.11 -18.79 10.13
C ILE A 282 -5.83 -18.36 9.42
N ALA A 283 -5.85 -18.45 8.10
CA ALA A 283 -4.86 -17.88 7.20
C ALA A 283 -5.56 -16.99 6.17
N TRP A 284 -4.86 -15.91 5.72
CA TRP A 284 -5.38 -15.00 4.71
C TRP A 284 -4.28 -14.47 3.80
N SER A 285 -4.66 -14.19 2.57
CA SER A 285 -3.84 -13.49 1.59
C SER A 285 -4.71 -12.60 0.71
N VAL A 286 -4.10 -11.72 -0.05
CA VAL A 286 -4.80 -10.75 -0.90
C VAL A 286 -4.23 -10.70 -2.30
N THR A 287 -5.10 -10.31 -3.25
CA THR A 287 -4.68 -9.74 -4.54
C THR A 287 -5.39 -8.40 -4.73
N SER A 288 -4.81 -7.48 -5.49
CA SER A 288 -5.52 -6.24 -5.87
C SER A 288 -6.81 -6.59 -6.60
N LEU A 289 -7.90 -5.87 -6.27
CA LEU A 289 -9.21 -6.04 -6.90
C LEU A 289 -9.26 -5.39 -8.28
N GLU A 290 -8.36 -4.42 -8.55
CA GLU A 290 -8.29 -3.66 -9.80
C GLU A 290 -9.58 -2.87 -10.14
N PHE A 291 -10.46 -2.68 -9.17
CA PHE A 291 -11.66 -1.87 -9.34
C PHE A 291 -11.26 -0.39 -9.39
N ASP A 292 -11.84 0.34 -10.34
CA ASP A 292 -11.60 1.76 -10.50
C ASP A 292 -12.24 2.57 -9.36
N ALA A 293 -11.39 3.24 -8.58
CA ALA A 293 -11.77 4.02 -7.41
C ALA A 293 -11.59 5.53 -7.60
N MET A 294 -11.28 5.97 -8.83
CA MET A 294 -11.07 7.38 -9.18
C MET A 294 -11.92 7.79 -10.38
N ASP A 295 -12.42 9.02 -10.40
CA ASP A 295 -13.05 9.61 -11.57
C ASP A 295 -12.47 11.00 -11.85
N LEU A 296 -12.22 11.27 -13.13
CA LEU A 296 -11.94 12.63 -13.61
C LEU A 296 -13.24 13.33 -14.01
N TYR A 297 -13.41 14.57 -13.58
CA TYR A 297 -14.49 15.45 -14.01
C TYR A 297 -13.93 16.63 -14.78
N THR A 298 -14.44 16.88 -15.99
CA THR A 298 -14.19 18.15 -16.68
C THR A 298 -14.78 19.28 -15.88
N GLU A 299 -14.05 20.41 -15.79
CA GLU A 299 -14.51 21.57 -15.02
C GLU A 299 -14.46 22.82 -15.87
N ARG A 300 -15.52 23.65 -15.77
CA ARG A 300 -15.52 25.03 -16.30
C ARG A 300 -15.14 25.97 -15.19
N ILE A 301 -13.83 26.12 -14.97
CA ILE A 301 -13.27 26.91 -13.87
C ILE A 301 -12.34 28.01 -14.41
N ASP A 302 -12.45 29.21 -13.86
CA ASP A 302 -11.43 30.26 -13.98
C ASP A 302 -10.34 30.02 -12.92
N LEU A 303 -9.18 29.50 -13.34
CA LEU A 303 -8.06 29.18 -12.46
C LEU A 303 -7.43 30.40 -11.77
N ARG A 304 -7.74 31.65 -12.19
CA ARG A 304 -7.26 32.88 -11.54
C ARG A 304 -8.10 33.20 -10.32
N SER A 305 -9.44 33.14 -10.46
CA SER A 305 -10.40 33.49 -9.41
C SER A 305 -10.91 32.30 -8.62
N GLY A 306 -10.84 31.08 -9.17
CA GLY A 306 -11.41 29.86 -8.60
C GLY A 306 -12.95 29.77 -8.77
N ARG A 307 -13.57 30.63 -9.60
CA ARG A 307 -15.00 30.54 -9.90
C ARG A 307 -15.24 29.42 -10.91
N TYR A 308 -16.21 28.53 -10.63
CA TYR A 308 -16.55 27.40 -11.49
C TYR A 308 -18.06 27.21 -11.64
N GLU A 309 -18.48 26.54 -12.70
CA GLU A 309 -19.87 26.25 -13.00
C GLU A 309 -20.26 24.86 -12.44
N TYR A 310 -21.43 24.79 -11.80
CA TYR A 310 -22.02 23.54 -11.34
C TYR A 310 -23.54 23.67 -11.28
N LYS A 311 -24.28 22.80 -11.99
CA LYS A 311 -25.76 22.78 -12.06
C LYS A 311 -26.36 24.15 -12.36
N GLY A 312 -25.80 24.84 -13.34
CA GLY A 312 -26.25 26.17 -13.78
C GLY A 312 -25.96 27.32 -12.82
N GLN A 313 -25.17 27.06 -11.75
CA GLN A 313 -24.73 28.07 -10.79
C GLN A 313 -23.22 28.30 -10.91
N VAL A 314 -22.80 29.52 -10.59
CA VAL A 314 -21.38 29.84 -10.45
C VAL A 314 -21.00 29.76 -8.98
N LEU A 315 -20.16 28.80 -8.66
CA LEU A 315 -19.67 28.55 -7.31
C LEU A 315 -18.21 29.00 -7.14
N GLN A 316 -17.75 29.06 -5.89
CA GLN A 316 -16.37 29.39 -5.54
C GLN A 316 -15.65 28.13 -5.07
N ALA A 317 -14.61 27.72 -5.80
CA ALA A 317 -13.71 26.65 -5.38
C ALA A 317 -12.89 27.05 -4.15
N THR A 318 -12.61 26.09 -3.28
CA THR A 318 -11.82 26.33 -2.08
C THR A 318 -10.33 26.36 -2.45
N PRO A 319 -9.58 27.46 -2.14
CA PRO A 319 -8.16 27.52 -2.39
C PRO A 319 -7.38 26.71 -1.35
N GLN A 320 -6.62 25.74 -1.79
CA GLN A 320 -5.61 25.07 -0.97
C GLN A 320 -4.23 25.62 -1.32
N ARG A 321 -3.56 26.24 -0.34
CA ARG A 321 -2.18 26.72 -0.48
C ARG A 321 -1.26 25.81 0.31
N ASP A 322 -0.25 25.27 -0.35
CA ASP A 322 0.77 24.41 0.23
C ASP A 322 2.14 25.04 0.03
N ARG A 323 2.90 25.17 1.11
CA ARG A 323 4.30 25.54 1.02
C ARG A 323 5.14 24.27 0.86
N ILE A 324 5.87 24.18 -0.25
CA ILE A 324 6.80 23.09 -0.53
C ILE A 324 8.20 23.58 -0.21
N ALA A 325 8.84 22.97 0.79
CA ALA A 325 10.21 23.27 1.15
C ALA A 325 11.17 22.63 0.13
N ILE A 326 12.25 23.34 -0.21
CA ILE A 326 13.27 22.89 -1.16
C ILE A 326 14.63 22.98 -0.50
N LYS A 327 15.41 21.89 -0.51
CA LYS A 327 16.77 21.87 0.07
C LYS A 327 17.65 22.91 -0.57
N GLY A 328 18.24 23.76 0.27
CA GLY A 328 19.17 24.80 -0.18
C GLY A 328 18.53 26.01 -0.89
N GLU A 329 17.19 26.06 -0.97
CA GLU A 329 16.49 27.14 -1.64
C GLU A 329 15.33 27.70 -0.80
N ARG A 330 14.79 28.84 -1.23
CA ARG A 330 13.51 29.33 -0.72
C ARG A 330 12.40 28.43 -1.24
N GLY A 331 11.57 27.91 -0.34
CA GLY A 331 10.41 27.10 -0.71
C GLY A 331 9.43 27.85 -1.63
N VAL A 332 8.62 27.10 -2.35
CA VAL A 332 7.58 27.61 -3.25
C VAL A 332 6.18 27.42 -2.65
N GLU A 333 5.25 28.29 -3.07
CA GLU A 333 3.82 28.09 -2.79
C GLU A 333 3.14 27.44 -3.99
N ALA A 334 2.41 26.35 -3.74
CA ALA A 334 1.53 25.69 -4.70
C ALA A 334 0.07 26.02 -4.35
N LEU A 335 -0.72 26.41 -5.34
CA LEU A 335 -2.16 26.64 -5.21
C LEU A 335 -2.89 25.51 -5.94
N THR A 336 -3.80 24.84 -5.25
CA THR A 336 -4.74 23.88 -5.83
C THR A 336 -6.16 24.34 -5.52
N TRP A 337 -7.01 24.45 -6.53
CA TRP A 337 -8.42 24.72 -6.36
C TRP A 337 -9.18 23.40 -6.10
N ILE A 338 -10.08 23.41 -5.13
CA ILE A 338 -10.91 22.25 -4.77
C ILE A 338 -12.35 22.56 -5.12
N THR A 339 -12.92 21.83 -6.08
CA THR A 339 -14.33 21.86 -6.45
C THR A 339 -15.14 20.85 -5.61
N ASN A 340 -16.43 20.70 -5.88
CA ASN A 340 -17.24 19.64 -5.28
C ASN A 340 -16.82 18.22 -5.71
N HIS A 341 -16.13 18.07 -6.86
CA HIS A 341 -15.62 16.79 -7.32
C HIS A 341 -14.19 16.49 -6.81
N GLY A 342 -13.53 17.49 -6.20
CA GLY A 342 -12.18 17.31 -5.66
C GLY A 342 -11.18 18.35 -6.16
N PRO A 343 -9.86 18.08 -6.00
CA PRO A 343 -8.82 18.99 -6.45
C PRO A 343 -8.77 19.10 -7.97
N ILE A 344 -8.53 20.33 -8.51
CA ILE A 344 -8.10 20.48 -9.90
C ILE A 344 -6.74 19.82 -10.02
N PHE A 345 -6.73 18.67 -10.65
CA PHE A 345 -5.56 17.79 -10.70
C PHE A 345 -4.75 17.97 -11.99
N VAL A 346 -5.45 18.04 -13.12
CA VAL A 346 -4.87 18.31 -14.44
C VAL A 346 -5.48 19.60 -15.02
N ALA A 347 -4.66 20.42 -15.62
CA ALA A 347 -5.10 21.57 -16.40
C ALA A 347 -4.21 21.69 -17.64
N GLU A 348 -4.79 21.46 -18.82
CA GLU A 348 -4.05 21.45 -20.08
C GLU A 348 -4.97 21.81 -21.25
N ALA A 349 -4.39 22.38 -22.30
CA ALA A 349 -5.09 22.77 -23.53
C ALA A 349 -6.38 23.58 -23.29
N GLY A 350 -6.44 24.34 -22.19
CA GLY A 350 -7.61 25.16 -21.82
C GLY A 350 -8.72 24.39 -21.10
N GLN A 351 -8.55 23.09 -20.86
CA GLN A 351 -9.46 22.26 -20.10
C GLN A 351 -8.87 21.94 -18.71
N ALA A 352 -9.69 22.06 -17.68
CA ALA A 352 -9.36 21.63 -16.32
C ALA A 352 -10.12 20.36 -15.94
N TYR A 353 -9.46 19.50 -15.14
CA TYR A 353 -10.02 18.27 -14.64
C TYR A 353 -9.83 18.20 -13.12
N SER A 354 -10.92 17.98 -12.40
CA SER A 354 -10.87 17.62 -10.99
C SER A 354 -10.80 16.10 -10.82
N LEU A 355 -10.20 15.63 -9.73
CA LEU A 355 -10.06 14.22 -9.41
C LEU A 355 -10.88 13.88 -8.17
N LYS A 356 -11.87 13.02 -8.32
CA LYS A 356 -12.63 12.41 -7.23
C LYS A 356 -12.07 11.03 -6.94
N TRP A 357 -11.69 10.76 -5.69
CA TRP A 357 -11.05 9.53 -5.28
C TRP A 357 -11.70 8.97 -4.02
N ALA A 358 -12.06 7.68 -4.04
CA ALA A 358 -12.79 7.04 -2.94
C ALA A 358 -12.02 7.06 -1.61
N ALA A 359 -10.67 7.02 -1.64
CA ALA A 359 -9.86 7.14 -0.42
C ALA A 359 -9.91 8.53 0.22
N ALA A 360 -10.31 9.57 -0.53
CA ALA A 360 -10.44 10.94 -0.03
C ALA A 360 -11.81 11.24 0.61
N GLU A 361 -12.77 10.32 0.49
CA GLU A 361 -14.10 10.49 1.09
C GLU A 361 -13.99 10.63 2.63
N PRO A 362 -14.75 11.56 3.25
CA PRO A 362 -14.66 11.89 4.67
C PRO A 362 -15.37 10.84 5.55
N GLN A 363 -15.03 9.58 5.39
CA GLN A 363 -15.51 8.47 6.21
C GLN A 363 -14.33 7.85 6.98
N PRO A 364 -14.53 7.24 8.15
CA PRO A 364 -13.45 6.61 8.90
C PRO A 364 -12.63 5.66 8.03
N TYR A 365 -11.33 5.86 7.96
CA TYR A 365 -10.40 4.98 7.28
C TYR A 365 -10.05 3.83 8.21
N GLY A 366 -10.89 2.80 8.22
CA GLY A 366 -10.67 1.63 9.06
C GLY A 366 -9.45 0.85 8.61
N VAL A 367 -8.54 0.60 9.54
CA VAL A 367 -7.40 -0.30 9.37
C VAL A 367 -7.64 -1.52 10.25
N PRO A 368 -8.49 -2.47 9.84
CA PRO A 368 -8.93 -3.57 10.69
C PRO A 368 -7.87 -4.66 10.84
N ILE A 369 -6.60 -4.37 10.57
CA ILE A 369 -5.49 -5.33 10.60
C ILE A 369 -5.47 -6.11 11.91
N LEU A 370 -5.69 -5.44 13.05
CA LEU A 370 -5.71 -6.14 14.34
C LEU A 370 -6.93 -7.05 14.48
N GLY A 371 -8.10 -6.63 13.99
CA GLY A 371 -9.29 -7.48 13.95
C GLY A 371 -9.08 -8.73 13.09
N LEU A 372 -8.42 -8.58 11.93
CA LEU A 372 -8.00 -9.71 11.10
C LEU A 372 -7.01 -10.62 11.81
N ASN A 373 -6.01 -10.04 12.48
CA ASN A 373 -4.98 -10.79 13.19
C ASN A 373 -5.54 -11.59 14.39
N GLN A 374 -6.67 -11.17 14.94
CA GLN A 374 -7.37 -11.81 16.07
C GLN A 374 -8.55 -12.68 15.65
N ALA A 375 -8.99 -12.62 14.40
CA ALA A 375 -10.13 -13.39 13.89
C ALA A 375 -9.87 -14.89 13.99
N ARG A 376 -10.90 -15.65 14.37
CA ARG A 376 -10.83 -17.10 14.63
C ARG A 376 -11.60 -17.93 13.61
N ASN A 377 -12.50 -17.29 12.86
CA ASN A 377 -13.41 -17.94 11.91
C ASN A 377 -13.83 -16.96 10.81
N TRP A 378 -14.63 -17.45 9.87
CA TRP A 378 -15.12 -16.67 8.74
C TRP A 378 -15.94 -15.43 9.12
N ASP A 379 -16.80 -15.55 10.13
CA ASP A 379 -17.67 -14.44 10.54
C ASP A 379 -16.86 -13.30 11.18
N GLU A 380 -15.90 -13.64 12.06
CA GLU A 380 -14.99 -12.66 12.66
C GLU A 380 -14.08 -12.02 11.60
N PHE A 381 -13.60 -12.81 10.62
CA PHE A 381 -12.83 -12.32 9.49
C PHE A 381 -13.64 -11.33 8.65
N ARG A 382 -14.88 -11.67 8.26
CA ARG A 382 -15.75 -10.74 7.53
C ARG A 382 -16.11 -9.50 8.35
N SER A 383 -16.37 -9.68 9.64
CA SER A 383 -16.66 -8.56 10.54
C SER A 383 -15.49 -7.57 10.58
N ALA A 384 -14.26 -8.05 10.66
CA ALA A 384 -13.10 -7.18 10.57
C ALA A 384 -13.02 -6.47 9.21
N LEU A 385 -13.23 -7.19 8.10
CA LEU A 385 -13.19 -6.62 6.74
C LEU A 385 -14.32 -5.62 6.46
N SER A 386 -15.45 -5.69 7.14
CA SER A 386 -16.57 -4.76 6.92
C SER A 386 -16.22 -3.30 7.23
N SER A 387 -15.20 -3.08 8.07
CA SER A 387 -14.64 -1.76 8.36
C SER A 387 -13.40 -1.42 7.53
N TYR A 388 -12.99 -2.30 6.61
CA TYR A 388 -11.81 -2.07 5.77
C TYR A 388 -12.08 -0.96 4.75
N ALA A 389 -11.25 0.06 4.76
CA ALA A 389 -11.40 1.25 3.94
C ALA A 389 -10.15 1.58 3.10
N GLY A 390 -9.31 0.58 2.86
CA GLY A 390 -8.15 0.69 1.97
C GLY A 390 -8.49 0.40 0.50
N PRO A 391 -7.46 0.17 -0.33
CA PRO A 391 -7.65 -0.22 -1.73
C PRO A 391 -8.52 -1.46 -1.86
N GLY A 392 -9.21 -1.61 -2.97
CA GLY A 392 -9.98 -2.82 -3.24
C GLY A 392 -9.08 -4.05 -3.28
N PHE A 393 -9.38 -5.05 -2.43
CA PHE A 393 -8.68 -6.33 -2.41
C PHE A 393 -9.62 -7.51 -2.56
N ASN A 394 -9.13 -8.53 -3.25
CA ASN A 394 -9.64 -9.90 -3.22
C ASN A 394 -9.00 -10.62 -2.03
N TRP A 395 -9.76 -10.88 -0.98
CA TRP A 395 -9.28 -11.58 0.21
C TRP A 395 -9.56 -13.07 0.08
N ILE A 396 -8.53 -13.89 0.18
CA ILE A 396 -8.63 -15.36 0.25
C ILE A 396 -8.41 -15.78 1.69
N PHE A 397 -9.29 -16.63 2.17
CA PHE A 397 -9.37 -17.12 3.53
C PHE A 397 -9.25 -18.65 3.57
N ALA A 398 -8.61 -19.18 4.59
CA ALA A 398 -8.67 -20.58 4.97
C ALA A 398 -8.69 -20.71 6.49
N SER A 399 -9.37 -21.72 7.04
CA SER A 399 -9.44 -21.94 8.48
C SER A 399 -9.07 -23.35 8.89
N ARG A 400 -8.58 -23.48 10.11
CA ARG A 400 -8.17 -24.75 10.70
C ARG A 400 -9.31 -25.74 10.85
N ASP A 401 -10.55 -25.27 10.99
CA ASP A 401 -11.78 -26.08 11.09
C ASP A 401 -12.29 -26.59 9.74
N GLY A 402 -11.70 -26.16 8.63
CA GLY A 402 -11.90 -26.82 7.34
C GLY A 402 -12.47 -25.94 6.23
N HIS A 403 -12.76 -24.67 6.50
CA HIS A 403 -13.39 -23.76 5.54
C HIS A 403 -12.36 -23.02 4.67
N ILE A 404 -12.76 -22.72 3.43
CA ILE A 404 -12.08 -21.77 2.55
C ILE A 404 -13.08 -20.70 2.09
N GLY A 405 -12.63 -19.46 1.97
CA GLY A 405 -13.50 -18.34 1.64
C GLY A 405 -12.85 -17.29 0.74
N TYR A 406 -13.68 -16.54 0.06
CA TYR A 406 -13.32 -15.36 -0.70
C TYR A 406 -14.22 -14.19 -0.31
N GLN A 407 -13.65 -13.01 -0.13
CA GLN A 407 -14.36 -11.75 0.12
C GLN A 407 -13.67 -10.61 -0.61
N ALA A 408 -14.40 -9.87 -1.45
CA ALA A 408 -13.95 -8.57 -1.93
C ALA A 408 -14.19 -7.50 -0.87
N ALA A 409 -13.20 -6.65 -0.59
CA ALA A 409 -13.36 -5.53 0.33
C ALA A 409 -12.51 -4.34 -0.11
N GLY A 410 -13.00 -3.13 0.16
CA GLY A 410 -12.36 -1.86 -0.18
C GLY A 410 -13.37 -0.75 -0.37
N ARG A 411 -12.90 0.47 -0.62
CA ARG A 411 -13.74 1.62 -0.96
C ARG A 411 -14.01 1.67 -2.44
N LEU A 412 -15.15 1.18 -2.88
CA LEU A 412 -15.59 1.19 -4.26
C LEU A 412 -16.70 2.23 -4.44
N PRO A 413 -16.56 3.20 -5.36
CA PRO A 413 -17.61 4.20 -5.59
C PRO A 413 -18.87 3.56 -6.17
N PHE A 414 -20.04 3.99 -5.67
CA PHE A 414 -21.32 3.59 -6.22
C PHE A 414 -21.71 4.53 -7.37
N ARG A 415 -21.44 4.09 -8.60
CA ARG A 415 -21.82 4.78 -9.84
C ARG A 415 -23.14 4.22 -10.34
N SER A 416 -24.16 5.08 -10.43
CA SER A 416 -25.50 4.68 -10.87
C SER A 416 -25.74 5.03 -12.34
N GLY A 417 -25.65 4.02 -13.22
CA GLY A 417 -25.96 4.20 -14.65
C GLY A 417 -24.84 4.82 -15.49
N PHE A 418 -23.62 4.99 -14.96
CA PHE A 418 -22.45 5.45 -15.70
C PHE A 418 -21.18 4.69 -15.28
N GLY A 419 -20.22 4.59 -16.19
CA GLY A 419 -18.86 4.15 -15.87
C GLY A 419 -18.04 5.30 -15.24
N GLY A 420 -16.75 5.13 -15.09
CA GLY A 420 -15.81 6.19 -14.66
C GLY A 420 -14.55 6.18 -15.51
N ASP A 421 -14.54 5.35 -16.53
CA ASP A 421 -13.39 5.00 -17.37
C ASP A 421 -13.02 6.06 -18.43
N THR A 422 -13.65 7.23 -18.34
CA THR A 422 -13.35 8.43 -19.15
C THR A 422 -13.74 9.67 -18.37
N PRO A 423 -13.18 10.87 -18.68
CA PRO A 423 -13.59 12.10 -18.03
C PRO A 423 -15.10 12.37 -18.14
N LEU A 424 -15.75 12.65 -17.02
CA LEU A 424 -17.18 12.92 -16.86
C LEU A 424 -17.48 14.42 -16.96
N ASP A 425 -18.72 14.80 -17.35
CA ASP A 425 -19.14 16.21 -17.35
C ASP A 425 -19.43 16.68 -15.92
N GLY A 426 -18.53 17.49 -15.36
CA GLY A 426 -18.69 18.06 -14.02
C GLY A 426 -19.72 19.17 -13.93
N PRO A 427 -19.76 20.17 -14.84
CA PRO A 427 -20.71 21.27 -14.79
C PRO A 427 -22.18 20.84 -14.77
N GLY A 428 -22.55 19.78 -15.48
CA GLY A 428 -23.92 19.25 -15.53
C GLY A 428 -24.39 18.65 -14.22
N GLY A 429 -23.50 17.98 -13.50
CA GLY A 429 -23.80 17.29 -12.23
C GLY A 429 -24.71 16.08 -12.38
N GLU A 430 -24.64 15.39 -13.52
CA GLU A 430 -25.41 14.19 -13.81
C GLU A 430 -24.71 12.92 -13.36
N PHE A 431 -23.35 12.95 -13.29
CA PHE A 431 -22.51 11.79 -13.04
C PHE A 431 -21.96 11.78 -11.60
N GLU A 432 -22.84 11.86 -10.60
CA GLU A 432 -22.43 11.89 -9.20
C GLU A 432 -22.39 10.50 -8.58
N TRP A 433 -21.38 10.24 -7.74
CA TRP A 433 -21.42 9.07 -6.87
C TRP A 433 -22.56 9.20 -5.87
N THR A 434 -23.33 8.14 -5.70
CA THR A 434 -24.40 8.09 -4.71
C THR A 434 -23.93 7.54 -3.36
N GLY A 435 -22.62 7.31 -3.22
CA GLY A 435 -21.96 6.80 -2.02
C GLY A 435 -20.88 5.79 -2.38
N LEU A 436 -20.59 4.88 -1.46
CA LEU A 436 -19.72 3.72 -1.67
C LEU A 436 -20.56 2.45 -1.73
N VAL A 437 -20.07 1.45 -2.44
CA VAL A 437 -20.71 0.13 -2.51
C VAL A 437 -20.75 -0.50 -1.12
N PRO A 438 -21.92 -0.87 -0.59
CA PRO A 438 -22.03 -1.55 0.70
C PRO A 438 -21.25 -2.86 0.72
N PHE A 439 -20.57 -3.16 1.84
CA PHE A 439 -19.74 -4.33 1.99
C PHE A 439 -20.46 -5.65 1.63
N ASP A 440 -21.72 -5.81 2.03
CA ASP A 440 -22.52 -7.00 1.75
C ASP A 440 -22.97 -7.14 0.28
N GLN A 441 -22.80 -6.10 -0.52
CA GLN A 441 -23.02 -6.15 -1.97
C GLN A 441 -21.75 -6.49 -2.76
N LEU A 442 -20.60 -6.57 -2.10
CA LEU A 442 -19.36 -7.00 -2.72
C LEU A 442 -19.31 -8.53 -2.88
N PRO A 443 -18.63 -9.05 -3.90
CA PRO A 443 -18.50 -10.49 -4.14
C PRO A 443 -17.96 -11.23 -2.92
N SER A 444 -18.63 -12.30 -2.54
CA SER A 444 -18.27 -13.16 -1.40
C SER A 444 -18.68 -14.59 -1.67
N VAL A 445 -17.84 -15.56 -1.25
CA VAL A 445 -18.17 -16.97 -1.26
C VAL A 445 -17.47 -17.71 -0.12
N LEU A 446 -18.19 -18.60 0.55
CA LEU A 446 -17.66 -19.55 1.53
C LEU A 446 -17.90 -20.96 0.98
N ASP A 447 -16.89 -21.82 1.10
CA ASP A 447 -16.92 -23.24 0.74
C ASP A 447 -17.51 -23.51 -0.67
N PRO A 448 -16.87 -22.99 -1.74
CA PRO A 448 -17.37 -23.27 -3.09
C PRO A 448 -17.39 -24.78 -3.36
N ALA A 449 -18.39 -25.27 -4.10
CA ALA A 449 -18.58 -26.69 -4.39
C ALA A 449 -17.36 -27.35 -5.06
N SER A 450 -16.56 -26.57 -5.79
CA SER A 450 -15.30 -27.04 -6.36
C SER A 450 -14.23 -27.37 -5.33
N GLY A 451 -14.32 -26.82 -4.10
CA GLY A 451 -13.25 -26.88 -3.09
C GLY A 451 -11.99 -26.11 -3.49
N LEU A 452 -12.04 -25.23 -4.48
CA LEU A 452 -10.91 -24.47 -5.00
C LEU A 452 -11.27 -22.99 -5.11
N LEU A 453 -10.37 -22.12 -4.67
CA LEU A 453 -10.43 -20.67 -4.85
C LEU A 453 -9.14 -20.19 -5.50
N ALA A 454 -9.23 -19.29 -6.46
CA ALA A 454 -8.06 -18.64 -7.07
C ALA A 454 -8.39 -17.21 -7.49
N SER A 455 -7.54 -16.30 -7.11
CA SER A 455 -7.51 -14.93 -7.59
C SER A 455 -6.13 -14.59 -8.16
N ALA A 456 -6.14 -14.03 -9.34
CA ALA A 456 -4.97 -13.47 -10.03
C ALA A 456 -5.33 -12.12 -10.67
N ASN A 457 -6.06 -11.29 -9.91
CA ASN A 457 -6.57 -9.96 -10.29
C ASN A 457 -7.65 -9.96 -11.40
N GLN A 458 -8.20 -11.12 -11.77
CA GLN A 458 -9.30 -11.17 -12.74
C GLN A 458 -10.60 -10.61 -12.13
N ASP A 459 -11.52 -10.20 -12.99
CA ASP A 459 -12.86 -9.72 -12.61
C ASP A 459 -13.60 -10.76 -11.74
N PRO A 460 -13.96 -10.43 -10.49
CA PRO A 460 -14.73 -11.31 -9.61
C PRO A 460 -16.25 -11.10 -9.70
N PHE A 461 -16.72 -10.10 -10.46
CA PHE A 461 -18.13 -9.73 -10.53
C PHE A 461 -18.86 -10.61 -11.55
N THR A 462 -19.23 -11.82 -11.13
CA THR A 462 -19.85 -12.83 -11.99
C THR A 462 -21.38 -12.71 -12.07
N LYS A 463 -21.98 -11.80 -11.29
CA LYS A 463 -23.44 -11.58 -11.22
C LYS A 463 -23.74 -10.11 -11.53
N PRO A 464 -24.96 -9.81 -12.07
CA PRO A 464 -25.40 -8.43 -12.22
C PRO A 464 -25.37 -7.67 -10.91
N THR A 465 -24.89 -6.43 -10.96
CA THR A 465 -24.79 -5.52 -9.81
C THR A 465 -25.69 -4.29 -10.03
N PRO A 466 -26.17 -3.64 -8.96
CA PRO A 466 -26.93 -2.40 -9.08
C PRO A 466 -26.03 -1.16 -9.34
N TYR A 467 -24.71 -1.36 -9.42
CA TYR A 467 -23.71 -0.33 -9.68
C TYR A 467 -22.87 -0.72 -10.90
N ALA A 468 -22.29 0.27 -11.56
CA ALA A 468 -21.40 0.03 -12.68
C ALA A 468 -20.08 -0.62 -12.20
N ILE A 469 -19.66 -1.64 -12.90
CA ILE A 469 -18.36 -2.29 -12.70
C ILE A 469 -17.40 -1.68 -13.71
N ASN A 470 -16.34 -1.07 -13.20
CA ASN A 470 -15.24 -0.55 -13.98
C ASN A 470 -13.92 -0.87 -13.27
N GLY A 471 -12.87 -1.19 -14.03
CA GLY A 471 -11.56 -1.52 -13.49
C GLY A 471 -10.60 -2.09 -14.52
N ASN A 472 -9.34 -2.14 -14.17
CA ASN A 472 -8.26 -2.70 -14.98
C ASN A 472 -8.01 -4.17 -14.62
N PHE A 473 -9.08 -4.98 -14.62
CA PHE A 473 -8.98 -6.38 -14.26
C PHE A 473 -8.00 -7.13 -15.16
N ALA A 474 -7.17 -7.98 -14.57
CA ALA A 474 -6.23 -8.79 -15.32
C ALA A 474 -6.95 -9.81 -16.21
N ALA A 475 -6.35 -10.08 -17.38
CA ALA A 475 -6.80 -11.15 -18.25
C ALA A 475 -6.81 -12.51 -17.51
N PRO A 476 -7.74 -13.44 -17.83
CA PRO A 476 -7.96 -14.65 -17.04
C PRO A 476 -6.87 -15.73 -17.21
N PHE A 477 -5.77 -15.45 -17.90
CA PHE A 477 -4.72 -16.43 -18.20
C PHE A 477 -4.11 -17.02 -16.93
N ARG A 478 -3.63 -16.18 -16.00
CA ARG A 478 -3.02 -16.63 -14.73
C ARG A 478 -4.04 -17.37 -13.86
N SER A 479 -5.24 -16.84 -13.69
CA SER A 479 -6.27 -17.48 -12.88
C SER A 479 -6.77 -18.80 -13.44
N ARG A 480 -6.78 -18.95 -14.78
CA ARG A 480 -7.09 -20.22 -15.45
C ARG A 480 -5.98 -21.23 -15.21
N GLN A 481 -4.72 -20.84 -15.47
CA GLN A 481 -3.55 -21.70 -15.24
C GLN A 481 -3.49 -22.21 -13.79
N ILE A 482 -3.71 -21.33 -12.79
CA ILE A 482 -3.75 -21.73 -11.38
C ILE A 482 -4.86 -22.77 -11.13
N ARG A 483 -6.08 -22.56 -11.66
CA ARG A 483 -7.18 -23.51 -11.49
C ARG A 483 -6.93 -24.85 -12.17
N ASP A 484 -6.35 -24.84 -13.39
CA ASP A 484 -6.00 -26.02 -14.15
C ASP A 484 -4.94 -26.85 -13.41
N LEU A 485 -3.91 -26.19 -12.88
CA LEU A 485 -2.90 -26.84 -12.04
C LEU A 485 -3.51 -27.41 -10.77
N LEU A 486 -4.32 -26.63 -10.04
CA LEU A 486 -4.99 -27.09 -8.81
C LEU A 486 -5.91 -28.29 -9.08
N GLY A 487 -6.61 -28.31 -10.23
CA GLY A 487 -7.47 -29.43 -10.65
C GLY A 487 -6.73 -30.64 -11.19
N SER A 488 -5.44 -30.54 -11.50
CA SER A 488 -4.66 -31.62 -12.13
C SER A 488 -4.31 -32.77 -11.18
N ARG A 489 -4.50 -32.59 -9.86
CA ARG A 489 -4.20 -33.59 -8.82
C ARG A 489 -5.34 -33.76 -7.85
N GLY A 490 -5.48 -34.98 -7.31
CA GLY A 490 -6.51 -35.29 -6.31
C GLY A 490 -6.14 -34.82 -4.88
N LYS A 491 -4.86 -34.74 -4.56
CA LYS A 491 -4.35 -34.37 -3.22
C LYS A 491 -3.09 -33.51 -3.32
N TRP A 492 -3.07 -32.45 -2.52
CA TRP A 492 -1.96 -31.49 -2.45
C TRP A 492 -1.28 -31.51 -1.09
N THR A 493 0.04 -31.34 -1.07
CA THR A 493 0.83 -30.98 0.12
C THR A 493 1.21 -29.51 0.05
N ALA A 494 1.60 -28.89 1.17
CA ALA A 494 2.06 -27.51 1.21
C ALA A 494 3.31 -27.29 0.30
N ALA A 495 4.24 -28.26 0.28
CA ALA A 495 5.44 -28.17 -0.57
C ALA A 495 5.10 -28.21 -2.06
N GLU A 496 4.09 -28.97 -2.46
CA GLU A 496 3.66 -29.03 -3.87
C GLU A 496 2.92 -27.75 -4.32
N LEU A 497 2.19 -27.07 -3.42
CA LEU A 497 1.57 -25.77 -3.74
C LEU A 497 2.61 -24.71 -4.10
N LEU A 498 3.82 -24.77 -3.55
CA LEU A 498 4.92 -23.88 -3.95
C LEU A 498 5.32 -24.04 -5.42
N THR A 499 5.05 -25.20 -6.03
CA THR A 499 5.34 -25.40 -7.46
C THR A 499 4.40 -24.57 -8.34
N ILE A 500 3.16 -24.33 -7.89
CA ILE A 500 2.20 -23.47 -8.58
C ILE A 500 2.64 -22.01 -8.50
N GLN A 501 3.09 -21.53 -7.33
CA GLN A 501 3.62 -20.18 -7.18
C GLN A 501 4.88 -19.91 -8.03
N LYS A 502 5.63 -20.97 -8.35
CA LYS A 502 6.85 -20.90 -9.19
C LYS A 502 6.60 -21.21 -10.65
N ASP A 503 5.36 -21.47 -11.05
CA ASP A 503 5.02 -21.71 -12.46
C ASP A 503 5.21 -20.42 -13.27
N VAL A 504 5.96 -20.52 -14.36
CA VAL A 504 6.29 -19.42 -15.28
C VAL A 504 5.61 -19.57 -16.63
N TYR A 505 4.66 -20.48 -16.75
CA TYR A 505 3.92 -20.66 -17.99
C TYR A 505 3.12 -19.41 -18.33
N SER A 506 3.29 -18.90 -19.56
CA SER A 506 2.48 -17.83 -20.12
C SER A 506 1.38 -18.43 -20.99
N GLY A 507 0.13 -18.09 -20.68
CA GLY A 507 -1.04 -18.49 -21.47
C GLY A 507 -1.41 -17.50 -22.59
N LEU A 508 -0.54 -16.50 -22.83
CA LEU A 508 -0.69 -15.52 -23.94
C LEU A 508 -0.44 -16.16 -25.29
#